data_71ed7a117e5efafe435eaf21d571e5f0
#
_entry.id   71ed7a117e5efafe435eaf21d571e5f0
#
_cell.length_a   1.000
_cell.length_b   1.000
_cell.length_c   1.000
_cell.angle_alpha   90.00
_cell.angle_beta   90.00
_cell.angle_gamma   90.00
#
_symmetry.space_group_name_H-M   'P 1'
#
loop_
_entity.id
_entity.type
_entity.pdbx_description
1 polymer ?
#
loop_
_entity_poly.entity_id
_entity_poly.type
_entity_poly.pdbx_seq_one_letter_code
_entity_poly.pdbx_strand_id
1 'polypeptide(L)'
;MLVEIESFFAATAETALGRHHAALREALGKHVRRHGRAAEWDAVLNAVPCLSEPGDFDTDTIRLGPDSVDIEQALEALKPWRKGPIQIGRTVVDTEWRSDWKWQRITPHVSDLSGRQVLDIGCGNGYHLYRMLGAGASLALGIDPTVLFNYQFALMQKLCTDNHAYLLPLRGEHLPAFGCFDTVFSMGVLYHRRSPIDHLTELLSFLKPGGELVLETLVVAGDEATVLVPEDRYAKMANVWFIPSPAALSRMVTRAGFRDSSIVDITLTTTEEQRATRWMDFESLADFLDPADDSRTIEGYPAPCRATLIAKKPA
;
A
#
# COMPACT_ATOMS: atom_id res chain seq x y z
N MET A 1 -15.47 4.35 10.22
CA MET A 1 -14.34 3.40 10.38
C MET A 1 -14.76 2.03 10.92
N LEU A 2 -15.55 1.92 12.01
CA LEU A 2 -15.98 0.59 12.51
C LEU A 2 -16.97 -0.13 11.59
N VAL A 3 -17.77 0.60 10.81
CA VAL A 3 -18.75 0.02 9.89
C VAL A 3 -18.06 -0.76 8.76
N GLU A 4 -17.00 -0.23 8.21
CA GLU A 4 -16.21 -0.87 7.13
C GLU A 4 -15.52 -2.15 7.61
N ILE A 5 -15.10 -2.18 8.88
CA ILE A 5 -14.50 -3.39 9.49
C ILE A 5 -15.57 -4.48 9.67
N GLU A 6 -16.77 -4.15 10.10
CA GLU A 6 -17.86 -5.13 10.24
C GLU A 6 -18.34 -5.64 8.86
N SER A 7 -18.35 -4.80 7.83
CA SER A 7 -18.66 -5.25 6.47
C SER A 7 -17.65 -6.28 5.95
N PHE A 8 -16.37 -6.10 6.25
CA PHE A 8 -15.33 -7.10 5.94
C PHE A 8 -15.64 -8.46 6.62
N PHE A 9 -15.93 -8.44 7.92
CA PHE A 9 -16.23 -9.68 8.65
C PHE A 9 -17.50 -10.36 8.10
N ALA A 10 -18.54 -9.60 7.78
CA ALA A 10 -19.75 -10.14 7.18
C ALA A 10 -19.49 -10.76 5.80
N ALA A 11 -18.78 -10.05 4.92
CA ALA A 11 -18.49 -10.49 3.56
C ALA A 11 -17.57 -11.71 3.48
N THR A 12 -16.71 -11.91 4.48
CA THR A 12 -15.70 -12.99 4.48
C THR A 12 -16.03 -14.16 5.40
N ALA A 13 -17.20 -14.16 6.05
CA ALA A 13 -17.59 -15.18 7.03
C ALA A 13 -17.52 -16.61 6.47
N GLU A 14 -18.04 -16.81 5.26
CA GLU A 14 -18.12 -18.13 4.60
C GLU A 14 -16.89 -18.43 3.70
N THR A 15 -15.85 -17.56 3.73
CA THR A 15 -14.62 -17.78 2.97
C THR A 15 -13.52 -18.38 3.85
N ALA A 16 -12.36 -18.69 3.23
CA ALA A 16 -11.18 -19.14 3.97
C ALA A 16 -10.69 -18.10 5.01
N LEU A 17 -11.01 -16.81 4.85
CA LEU A 17 -10.70 -15.76 5.80
C LEU A 17 -11.54 -15.84 7.08
N GLY A 18 -12.75 -16.39 7.02
CA GLY A 18 -13.66 -16.49 8.17
C GLY A 18 -13.05 -17.23 9.39
N ARG A 19 -12.22 -18.24 9.14
CA ARG A 19 -11.51 -18.96 10.21
C ARG A 19 -10.53 -18.09 11.02
N HIS A 20 -10.15 -16.95 10.48
CA HIS A 20 -9.21 -16.02 11.11
C HIS A 20 -9.89 -14.82 11.80
N HIS A 21 -11.22 -14.72 11.75
CA HIS A 21 -11.96 -13.59 12.30
C HIS A 21 -11.70 -13.35 13.78
N ALA A 22 -11.65 -14.43 14.59
CA ALA A 22 -11.36 -14.31 16.02
C ALA A 22 -10.00 -13.65 16.28
N ALA A 23 -8.95 -14.13 15.60
CA ALA A 23 -7.60 -13.58 15.71
C ALA A 23 -7.52 -12.14 15.22
N LEU A 24 -8.22 -11.80 14.12
CA LEU A 24 -8.27 -10.42 13.61
C LEU A 24 -9.00 -9.48 14.57
N ARG A 25 -10.13 -9.90 15.16
CA ARG A 25 -10.84 -9.08 16.16
C ARG A 25 -9.99 -8.86 17.42
N GLU A 26 -9.26 -9.86 17.88
CA GLU A 26 -8.30 -9.72 18.99
C GLU A 26 -7.19 -8.73 18.63
N ALA A 27 -6.58 -8.86 17.43
CA ALA A 27 -5.54 -7.95 16.97
C ALA A 27 -6.04 -6.51 16.87
N LEU A 28 -7.24 -6.29 16.32
CA LEU A 28 -7.87 -4.97 16.24
C LEU A 28 -8.09 -4.38 17.65
N GLY A 29 -8.63 -5.15 18.58
CA GLY A 29 -8.82 -4.70 19.97
C GLY A 29 -7.52 -4.35 20.70
N LYS A 30 -6.45 -5.09 20.40
CA LYS A 30 -5.14 -4.93 21.04
C LYS A 30 -4.30 -3.78 20.45
N HIS A 31 -4.32 -3.59 19.14
CA HIS A 31 -3.35 -2.74 18.45
C HIS A 31 -3.91 -1.43 17.91
N VAL A 32 -5.22 -1.34 17.66
CA VAL A 32 -5.82 -0.08 17.19
C VAL A 32 -5.85 0.95 18.31
N ARG A 33 -5.35 2.14 18.01
CA ARG A 33 -5.34 3.27 18.95
C ARG A 33 -6.11 4.44 18.34
N ARG A 34 -6.81 5.18 19.19
CA ARG A 34 -7.49 6.40 18.77
C ARG A 34 -6.46 7.50 18.53
N HIS A 35 -6.53 8.15 17.38
CA HIS A 35 -5.70 9.32 17.07
C HIS A 35 -6.25 10.58 17.72
N GLY A 36 -5.38 11.55 18.06
CA GLY A 36 -5.82 12.81 18.68
C GLY A 36 -6.85 13.59 17.85
N ARG A 37 -6.73 13.56 16.51
CA ARG A 37 -7.67 14.20 15.57
C ARG A 37 -8.88 13.33 15.20
N ALA A 38 -9.06 12.15 15.81
CA ALA A 38 -10.13 11.23 15.43
C ALA A 38 -11.54 11.85 15.50
N ALA A 39 -11.81 12.69 16.51
CA ALA A 39 -13.13 13.35 16.64
C ALA A 39 -13.40 14.35 15.49
N GLU A 40 -12.36 15.06 15.01
CA GLU A 40 -12.44 15.94 13.86
C GLU A 40 -12.73 15.15 12.60
N TRP A 41 -11.98 14.08 12.35
CA TRP A 41 -12.17 13.22 11.19
C TRP A 41 -13.49 12.44 11.21
N ASP A 42 -13.99 12.04 12.39
CA ASP A 42 -15.32 11.46 12.54
C ASP A 42 -16.41 12.47 12.10
N ALA A 43 -16.27 13.75 12.46
CA ALA A 43 -17.20 14.80 12.02
C ALA A 43 -17.15 15.01 10.50
N VAL A 44 -15.94 14.98 9.91
CA VAL A 44 -15.78 15.04 8.44
C VAL A 44 -16.50 13.88 7.76
N LEU A 45 -16.27 12.64 8.20
CA LEU A 45 -16.94 11.47 7.63
C LEU A 45 -18.47 11.54 7.77
N ASN A 46 -18.98 12.02 8.92
CA ASN A 46 -20.43 12.12 9.14
C ASN A 46 -21.10 13.14 8.22
N ALA A 47 -20.38 14.14 7.74
CA ALA A 47 -20.88 15.14 6.78
C ALA A 47 -20.90 14.64 5.33
N VAL A 48 -20.14 13.58 4.99
CA VAL A 48 -20.09 13.03 3.63
C VAL A 48 -21.27 12.07 3.41
N PRO A 49 -22.02 12.17 2.29
CA PRO A 49 -23.12 11.26 1.99
C PRO A 49 -22.63 9.84 1.76
N CYS A 50 -23.49 8.85 2.03
CA CYS A 50 -23.29 7.47 1.60
C CYS A 50 -24.00 7.25 0.28
N LEU A 51 -23.28 6.80 -0.73
CA LEU A 51 -23.78 6.55 -2.08
C LEU A 51 -23.45 5.11 -2.49
N SER A 52 -24.35 4.49 -3.24
CA SER A 52 -24.14 3.13 -3.81
C SER A 52 -23.89 3.23 -5.31
N GLU A 53 -23.02 4.16 -5.71
CA GLU A 53 -22.65 4.32 -7.11
C GLU A 53 -21.46 3.40 -7.44
N PRO A 54 -21.45 2.78 -8.63
CA PRO A 54 -20.30 2.02 -9.06
C PRO A 54 -19.09 2.95 -9.27
N GLY A 55 -17.90 2.52 -8.82
CA GLY A 55 -16.65 3.21 -9.12
C GLY A 55 -16.07 2.75 -10.46
N ASP A 56 -15.21 3.59 -11.04
CA ASP A 56 -14.37 3.21 -12.18
C ASP A 56 -12.94 2.99 -11.69
N PHE A 57 -12.52 1.74 -11.66
CA PHE A 57 -11.25 1.33 -11.06
C PHE A 57 -10.23 0.86 -12.09
N ASP A 58 -10.64 0.66 -13.35
CA ASP A 58 -9.74 0.23 -14.43
C ASP A 58 -9.13 1.42 -15.20
N THR A 59 -8.94 2.52 -14.52
CA THR A 59 -8.33 3.74 -15.05
C THR A 59 -7.20 4.24 -14.15
N ASP A 60 -6.24 4.98 -14.70
CA ASP A 60 -5.12 5.53 -13.94
C ASP A 60 -5.59 6.46 -12.82
N THR A 61 -6.58 7.30 -13.11
CA THR A 61 -7.30 8.09 -12.10
C THR A 61 -8.57 7.33 -11.71
N ILE A 62 -8.53 6.58 -10.61
CA ILE A 62 -9.75 5.91 -10.11
C ILE A 62 -10.84 6.93 -9.81
N ARG A 63 -12.10 6.56 -10.08
CA ARG A 63 -13.25 7.45 -9.92
C ARG A 63 -14.26 6.90 -8.92
N LEU A 64 -14.67 7.75 -7.97
CA LEU A 64 -15.54 7.41 -6.85
C LEU A 64 -16.64 8.46 -6.71
N GLY A 65 -17.89 8.01 -6.77
CA GLY A 65 -19.06 8.88 -6.71
C GLY A 65 -19.29 9.73 -7.96
N PRO A 66 -20.50 10.29 -8.12
CA PRO A 66 -20.86 11.09 -9.29
C PRO A 66 -20.30 12.52 -9.21
N ASP A 67 -20.07 13.14 -10.38
CA ASP A 67 -19.54 14.53 -10.48
C ASP A 67 -20.44 15.59 -9.83
N SER A 68 -21.68 15.26 -9.50
CA SER A 68 -22.61 16.15 -8.76
C SER A 68 -22.22 16.33 -7.28
N VAL A 69 -21.36 15.45 -6.75
CA VAL A 69 -20.94 15.48 -5.34
C VAL A 69 -19.76 16.45 -5.17
N ASP A 70 -19.94 17.40 -4.26
CA ASP A 70 -18.89 18.32 -3.83
C ASP A 70 -18.54 18.06 -2.37
N ILE A 71 -17.34 17.52 -2.15
CA ILE A 71 -16.78 17.22 -0.83
C ILE A 71 -15.37 17.78 -0.66
N GLU A 72 -15.01 18.80 -1.43
CA GLU A 72 -13.64 19.34 -1.42
C GLU A 72 -13.18 19.72 -0.01
N GLN A 73 -14.05 20.30 0.82
CA GLN A 73 -13.71 20.63 2.21
C GLN A 73 -13.39 19.38 3.05
N ALA A 74 -14.10 18.28 2.83
CA ALA A 74 -13.82 17.01 3.51
C ALA A 74 -12.47 16.43 3.07
N LEU A 75 -12.15 16.53 1.78
CA LEU A 75 -10.85 16.10 1.24
C LEU A 75 -9.70 16.95 1.78
N GLU A 76 -9.87 18.27 1.87
CA GLU A 76 -8.90 19.19 2.48
C GLU A 76 -8.63 18.84 3.96
N ALA A 77 -9.65 18.50 4.74
CA ALA A 77 -9.51 18.14 6.15
C ALA A 77 -8.76 16.82 6.37
N LEU A 78 -8.69 15.96 5.36
CA LEU A 78 -8.00 14.67 5.40
C LEU A 78 -6.64 14.67 4.68
N LYS A 79 -6.03 15.83 4.43
CA LYS A 79 -4.65 15.92 3.94
C LYS A 79 -3.64 15.37 4.97
N PRO A 80 -2.47 14.88 4.50
CA PRO A 80 -1.99 14.79 3.11
C PRO A 80 -2.50 13.56 2.36
N TRP A 81 -2.73 13.70 1.04
CA TRP A 81 -3.08 12.62 0.14
C TRP A 81 -1.84 12.11 -0.59
N ARG A 82 -1.41 10.88 -0.29
CA ARG A 82 -0.13 10.38 -0.77
C ARG A 82 -0.22 9.50 -2.00
N LYS A 83 -1.19 8.58 -2.10
CA LYS A 83 -1.33 7.64 -3.23
C LYS A 83 -2.53 7.99 -4.10
N GLY A 84 -2.34 7.98 -5.43
CA GLY A 84 -3.35 8.26 -6.43
C GLY A 84 -2.76 8.31 -7.84
N PRO A 85 -3.37 9.04 -8.79
CA PRO A 85 -4.43 10.06 -8.65
C PRO A 85 -5.83 9.49 -8.42
N ILE A 86 -6.71 10.28 -7.78
CA ILE A 86 -8.08 9.87 -7.46
C ILE A 86 -9.05 11.00 -7.82
N GLN A 87 -10.12 10.69 -8.54
CA GLN A 87 -11.27 11.58 -8.66
C GLN A 87 -12.34 11.16 -7.66
N ILE A 88 -12.73 12.05 -6.76
CA ILE A 88 -13.73 11.83 -5.72
C ILE A 88 -14.84 12.87 -5.90
N GLY A 89 -16.02 12.41 -6.35
CA GLY A 89 -17.03 13.31 -6.86
C GLY A 89 -16.46 14.14 -8.00
N ARG A 90 -16.67 15.45 -7.98
CA ARG A 90 -16.12 16.36 -8.99
C ARG A 90 -14.65 16.77 -8.76
N THR A 91 -14.06 16.41 -7.63
CA THR A 91 -12.71 16.85 -7.23
C THR A 91 -11.67 15.84 -7.64
N VAL A 92 -10.67 16.28 -8.42
CA VAL A 92 -9.47 15.50 -8.71
C VAL A 92 -8.43 15.76 -7.63
N VAL A 93 -8.07 14.70 -6.91
CA VAL A 93 -7.01 14.70 -5.91
C VAL A 93 -5.72 14.26 -6.59
N ASP A 94 -4.92 15.25 -7.00
CA ASP A 94 -3.59 15.07 -7.60
C ASP A 94 -2.58 14.83 -6.47
N THR A 95 -2.38 13.58 -6.13
CA THR A 95 -1.65 13.15 -4.94
C THR A 95 -0.13 13.33 -5.04
N GLU A 96 0.59 13.15 -3.92
CA GLU A 96 2.07 13.20 -3.90
C GLU A 96 2.69 12.23 -4.91
N TRP A 97 2.22 10.97 -4.90
CA TRP A 97 2.75 9.92 -5.77
C TRP A 97 1.87 9.71 -7.00
N ARG A 98 2.51 9.57 -8.14
CA ARG A 98 1.95 8.97 -9.35
C ARG A 98 1.93 7.44 -9.18
N SER A 99 0.99 6.98 -8.33
CA SER A 99 0.84 5.54 -8.04
C SER A 99 0.34 4.75 -9.26
N ASP A 100 -0.29 5.44 -10.22
CA ASP A 100 -0.64 4.92 -11.54
C ASP A 100 0.60 4.50 -12.34
N TRP A 101 1.70 5.26 -12.29
CA TRP A 101 2.95 4.88 -12.96
C TRP A 101 3.54 3.60 -12.37
N LYS A 102 3.51 3.46 -11.05
CA LYS A 102 3.91 2.21 -10.39
C LYS A 102 3.02 1.05 -10.84
N TRP A 103 1.71 1.23 -10.86
CA TRP A 103 0.78 0.20 -11.30
C TRP A 103 1.04 -0.24 -12.75
N GLN A 104 1.26 0.71 -13.66
CA GLN A 104 1.61 0.44 -15.06
C GLN A 104 2.90 -0.37 -15.20
N ARG A 105 3.93 -0.10 -14.38
CA ARG A 105 5.20 -0.85 -14.40
C ARG A 105 5.04 -2.29 -13.93
N ILE A 106 4.21 -2.53 -12.90
CA ILE A 106 4.11 -3.86 -12.30
C ILE A 106 3.06 -4.76 -12.97
N THR A 107 1.96 -4.20 -13.45
CA THR A 107 0.82 -4.98 -13.99
C THR A 107 1.20 -5.95 -15.10
N PRO A 108 2.09 -5.62 -16.06
CA PRO A 108 2.47 -6.56 -17.12
C PRO A 108 3.16 -7.84 -16.63
N HIS A 109 3.64 -7.84 -15.39
CA HIS A 109 4.42 -8.94 -14.81
C HIS A 109 3.65 -9.73 -13.75
N VAL A 110 2.54 -9.18 -13.25
CA VAL A 110 1.67 -9.83 -12.27
C VAL A 110 0.77 -10.84 -12.98
N SER A 111 0.57 -12.01 -12.38
CA SER A 111 -0.41 -12.98 -12.89
C SER A 111 -1.80 -12.36 -12.91
N ASP A 112 -2.63 -12.74 -13.87
CA ASP A 112 -4.03 -12.28 -13.99
C ASP A 112 -4.74 -12.30 -12.61
N LEU A 113 -5.28 -11.14 -12.20
CA LEU A 113 -5.95 -10.98 -10.92
C LEU A 113 -7.42 -11.41 -10.95
N SER A 114 -7.97 -11.76 -12.12
CA SER A 114 -9.38 -12.16 -12.28
C SER A 114 -9.76 -13.27 -11.29
N GLY A 115 -10.74 -12.98 -10.43
CA GLY A 115 -11.25 -13.90 -9.41
C GLY A 115 -10.34 -14.13 -8.20
N ARG A 116 -9.15 -13.51 -8.14
CA ARG A 116 -8.20 -13.69 -7.04
C ARG A 116 -8.60 -12.92 -5.78
N GLN A 117 -8.27 -13.50 -4.62
CA GLN A 117 -8.22 -12.79 -3.34
C GLN A 117 -6.81 -12.22 -3.14
N VAL A 118 -6.72 -10.90 -2.99
CA VAL A 118 -5.45 -10.20 -2.88
C VAL A 118 -5.30 -9.51 -1.53
N LEU A 119 -4.05 -9.47 -1.03
CA LEU A 119 -3.67 -8.77 0.19
C LEU A 119 -2.61 -7.72 -0.14
N ASP A 120 -2.79 -6.46 0.31
CA ASP A 120 -1.79 -5.39 0.17
C ASP A 120 -1.31 -4.92 1.54
N ILE A 121 -0.05 -5.23 1.88
CA ILE A 121 0.59 -4.81 3.12
C ILE A 121 1.23 -3.43 2.92
N GLY A 122 0.79 -2.43 3.72
CA GLY A 122 1.18 -1.03 3.56
C GLY A 122 0.40 -0.34 2.43
N CYS A 123 -0.90 -0.64 2.34
CA CYS A 123 -1.76 -0.18 1.25
C CYS A 123 -1.96 1.35 1.21
N GLY A 124 -1.61 2.08 2.28
CA GLY A 124 -1.88 3.51 2.40
C GLY A 124 -3.37 3.80 2.42
N ASN A 125 -3.80 4.80 1.64
CA ASN A 125 -5.22 5.16 1.51
C ASN A 125 -6.05 4.19 0.64
N GLY A 126 -5.46 3.08 0.16
CA GLY A 126 -6.20 2.06 -0.59
C GLY A 126 -6.26 2.27 -2.11
N TYR A 127 -5.55 3.23 -2.71
CA TYR A 127 -5.55 3.42 -4.17
C TYR A 127 -5.32 2.12 -4.94
N HIS A 128 -4.31 1.33 -4.58
CA HIS A 128 -4.03 0.08 -5.27
C HIS A 128 -5.09 -1.01 -5.02
N LEU A 129 -5.83 -0.97 -3.91
CA LEU A 129 -6.93 -1.92 -3.68
C LEU A 129 -8.01 -1.78 -4.76
N TYR A 130 -8.37 -0.53 -5.10
CA TYR A 130 -9.32 -0.27 -6.19
C TYR A 130 -8.76 -0.68 -7.55
N ARG A 131 -7.45 -0.43 -7.82
CA ARG A 131 -6.80 -0.88 -9.06
C ARG A 131 -6.78 -2.41 -9.17
N MET A 132 -6.59 -3.14 -8.07
CA MET A 132 -6.68 -4.60 -8.02
C MET A 132 -8.09 -5.10 -8.32
N LEU A 133 -9.13 -4.43 -7.79
CA LEU A 133 -10.52 -4.72 -8.17
C LEU A 133 -10.79 -4.41 -9.64
N GLY A 134 -10.31 -3.28 -10.17
CA GLY A 134 -10.40 -2.95 -11.60
C GLY A 134 -9.72 -3.99 -12.49
N ALA A 135 -8.65 -4.62 -12.02
CA ALA A 135 -7.99 -5.76 -12.68
C ALA A 135 -8.68 -7.11 -12.43
N GLY A 136 -9.89 -7.13 -11.87
CA GLY A 136 -10.74 -8.32 -11.74
C GLY A 136 -10.57 -9.10 -10.43
N ALA A 137 -9.83 -8.60 -9.45
CA ALA A 137 -9.74 -9.27 -8.14
C ALA A 137 -11.14 -9.42 -7.51
N SER A 138 -11.44 -10.57 -6.94
CA SER A 138 -12.72 -10.84 -6.28
C SER A 138 -12.81 -10.23 -4.88
N LEU A 139 -11.65 -9.98 -4.26
CA LEU A 139 -11.50 -9.32 -2.97
C LEU A 139 -10.10 -8.70 -2.87
N ALA A 140 -10.04 -7.45 -2.39
CA ALA A 140 -8.81 -6.74 -2.08
C ALA A 140 -8.79 -6.33 -0.60
N LEU A 141 -7.93 -6.96 0.21
CA LEU A 141 -7.72 -6.61 1.61
C LEU A 141 -6.45 -5.77 1.76
N GLY A 142 -6.58 -4.57 2.28
CA GLY A 142 -5.47 -3.70 2.63
C GLY A 142 -5.18 -3.70 4.13
N ILE A 143 -3.90 -3.56 4.46
CA ILE A 143 -3.44 -3.42 5.84
C ILE A 143 -2.57 -2.17 5.93
N ASP A 144 -2.97 -1.20 6.76
CA ASP A 144 -2.16 -0.02 7.04
C ASP A 144 -2.45 0.54 8.44
N PRO A 145 -1.43 0.72 9.32
CA PRO A 145 -1.63 1.20 10.68
C PRO A 145 -1.89 2.71 10.77
N THR A 146 -1.73 3.46 9.67
CA THR A 146 -1.83 4.92 9.65
C THR A 146 -3.29 5.34 9.73
N VAL A 147 -3.68 5.91 10.86
CA VAL A 147 -5.08 6.25 11.13
C VAL A 147 -5.67 7.18 10.07
N LEU A 148 -4.91 8.19 9.61
CA LEU A 148 -5.37 9.10 8.55
C LEU A 148 -5.74 8.35 7.26
N PHE A 149 -4.93 7.38 6.83
CA PHE A 149 -5.21 6.62 5.62
C PHE A 149 -6.48 5.78 5.74
N ASN A 150 -6.76 5.25 6.94
CA ASN A 150 -8.02 4.55 7.22
C ASN A 150 -9.23 5.50 7.12
N TYR A 151 -9.09 6.76 7.55
CA TYR A 151 -10.15 7.77 7.37
C TYR A 151 -10.33 8.17 5.90
N GLN A 152 -9.23 8.33 5.15
CA GLN A 152 -9.30 8.57 3.71
C GLN A 152 -10.01 7.43 2.98
N PHE A 153 -9.66 6.18 3.30
CA PHE A 153 -10.32 5.00 2.76
C PHE A 153 -11.80 4.95 3.13
N ALA A 154 -12.15 5.20 4.40
CA ALA A 154 -13.54 5.23 4.84
C ALA A 154 -14.37 6.31 4.13
N LEU A 155 -13.77 7.50 3.84
CA LEU A 155 -14.43 8.52 3.04
C LEU A 155 -14.70 8.01 1.62
N MET A 156 -13.72 7.38 0.98
CA MET A 156 -13.88 6.82 -0.37
C MET A 156 -14.96 5.72 -0.41
N GLN A 157 -15.00 4.85 0.58
CA GLN A 157 -16.02 3.81 0.71
C GLN A 157 -17.44 4.35 0.84
N LYS A 158 -17.63 5.53 1.43
CA LYS A 158 -18.95 6.18 1.51
C LYS A 158 -19.50 6.59 0.14
N LEU A 159 -18.64 6.83 -0.84
CA LEU A 159 -19.03 7.28 -2.19
C LEU A 159 -19.10 6.14 -3.21
N CYS A 160 -18.61 4.98 -2.85
CA CYS A 160 -18.62 3.79 -3.69
C CYS A 160 -18.76 2.57 -2.79
N THR A 161 -19.96 2.35 -2.27
CA THR A 161 -20.30 1.15 -1.49
C THR A 161 -20.42 -0.08 -2.39
N ASP A 162 -20.63 -1.24 -1.80
CA ASP A 162 -20.85 -2.51 -2.52
C ASP A 162 -19.65 -2.98 -3.38
N ASN A 163 -18.45 -2.55 -3.03
CA ASN A 163 -17.22 -3.10 -3.57
C ASN A 163 -16.55 -4.04 -2.55
N HIS A 164 -15.65 -4.89 -3.04
CA HIS A 164 -14.92 -5.87 -2.21
C HIS A 164 -13.53 -5.39 -1.80
N ALA A 165 -13.33 -4.06 -1.67
CA ALA A 165 -12.14 -3.48 -1.06
C ALA A 165 -12.34 -3.29 0.45
N TYR A 166 -11.38 -3.72 1.24
CA TYR A 166 -11.40 -3.58 2.70
C TYR A 166 -10.04 -3.11 3.20
N LEU A 167 -10.02 -2.30 4.27
CA LEU A 167 -8.79 -1.86 4.90
C LEU A 167 -8.88 -2.06 6.41
N LEU A 168 -7.88 -2.75 6.99
CA LEU A 168 -7.77 -2.95 8.43
C LEU A 168 -6.59 -2.14 9.01
N PRO A 169 -6.82 -1.39 10.12
CA PRO A 169 -5.81 -0.53 10.77
C PRO A 169 -4.78 -1.36 11.58
N LEU A 170 -4.10 -2.28 10.92
CA LEU A 170 -3.15 -3.21 11.50
C LEU A 170 -1.78 -3.11 10.81
N ARG A 171 -0.79 -3.77 11.36
CA ARG A 171 0.51 -4.05 10.72
C ARG A 171 0.58 -5.51 10.32
N GLY A 172 1.47 -5.85 9.37
CA GLY A 172 1.66 -7.23 8.92
C GLY A 172 1.96 -8.19 10.07
N GLU A 173 2.80 -7.78 11.03
CA GLU A 173 3.15 -8.58 12.22
C GLU A 173 1.98 -8.86 13.19
N HIS A 174 0.86 -8.18 13.03
CA HIS A 174 -0.35 -8.41 13.83
C HIS A 174 -1.29 -9.44 13.20
N LEU A 175 -1.00 -9.88 11.98
CA LEU A 175 -1.89 -10.76 11.22
C LEU A 175 -1.61 -12.23 11.52
N PRO A 176 -2.64 -13.09 11.51
CA PRO A 176 -2.43 -14.53 11.52
C PRO A 176 -1.83 -15.03 10.20
N ALA A 177 -1.21 -16.19 10.21
CA ALA A 177 -0.74 -16.85 8.99
C ALA A 177 -1.96 -17.32 8.16
N PHE A 178 -2.46 -16.48 7.27
CA PHE A 178 -3.69 -16.70 6.52
C PHE A 178 -3.65 -17.95 5.63
N GLY A 179 -2.57 -18.13 4.85
CA GLY A 179 -2.39 -19.28 3.96
C GLY A 179 -3.45 -19.39 2.86
N CYS A 180 -4.14 -18.30 2.49
CA CYS A 180 -5.29 -18.35 1.60
C CYS A 180 -5.31 -17.29 0.49
N PHE A 181 -4.42 -16.31 0.51
CA PHE A 181 -4.37 -15.31 -0.54
C PHE A 181 -3.69 -15.84 -1.81
N ASP A 182 -4.26 -15.50 -2.97
CA ASP A 182 -3.71 -15.82 -4.28
C ASP A 182 -2.49 -14.98 -4.59
N THR A 183 -2.55 -13.69 -4.26
CA THR A 183 -1.48 -12.72 -4.48
C THR A 183 -1.34 -11.84 -3.25
N VAL A 184 -0.11 -11.61 -2.82
CA VAL A 184 0.24 -10.68 -1.73
C VAL A 184 1.14 -9.59 -2.29
N PHE A 185 0.71 -8.34 -2.13
CA PHE A 185 1.50 -7.15 -2.45
C PHE A 185 2.16 -6.62 -1.17
N SER A 186 3.39 -6.14 -1.30
CA SER A 186 4.11 -5.39 -0.26
C SER A 186 5.00 -4.36 -0.94
N MET A 187 4.46 -3.16 -1.14
CA MET A 187 5.09 -2.11 -1.93
C MET A 187 5.47 -0.91 -1.06
N GLY A 188 6.78 -0.71 -0.87
CA GLY A 188 7.31 0.39 -0.06
C GLY A 188 7.33 0.10 1.45
N VAL A 189 7.42 -1.17 1.87
CA VAL A 189 7.35 -1.57 3.29
C VAL A 189 8.63 -2.20 3.80
N LEU A 190 9.32 -3.02 2.99
CA LEU A 190 10.42 -3.88 3.44
C LEU A 190 11.52 -3.10 4.15
N TYR A 191 11.95 -1.96 3.62
CA TYR A 191 13.01 -1.13 4.20
C TYR A 191 12.61 -0.47 5.55
N HIS A 192 11.32 -0.43 5.88
CA HIS A 192 10.81 0.01 7.17
C HIS A 192 10.77 -1.11 8.22
N ARG A 193 11.04 -2.35 7.82
CA ARG A 193 11.07 -3.50 8.72
C ARG A 193 12.47 -3.71 9.26
N ARG A 194 12.61 -3.88 10.59
CA ARG A 194 13.92 -4.14 11.22
C ARG A 194 14.52 -5.47 10.80
N SER A 195 13.68 -6.48 10.56
CA SER A 195 14.07 -7.79 10.04
C SER A 195 13.44 -8.03 8.68
N PRO A 196 14.21 -7.97 7.57
CA PRO A 196 13.69 -8.27 6.24
C PRO A 196 13.25 -9.72 6.09
N ILE A 197 13.97 -10.66 6.70
CA ILE A 197 13.66 -12.10 6.60
C ILE A 197 12.35 -12.42 7.32
N ASP A 198 12.12 -11.84 8.51
CA ASP A 198 10.86 -12.05 9.23
C ASP A 198 9.68 -11.51 8.40
N HIS A 199 9.83 -10.31 7.81
CA HIS A 199 8.78 -9.76 6.95
C HIS A 199 8.49 -10.64 5.74
N LEU A 200 9.52 -11.13 5.06
CA LEU A 200 9.37 -12.04 3.92
C LEU A 200 8.71 -13.37 4.36
N THR A 201 9.04 -13.88 5.53
CA THR A 201 8.42 -15.09 6.10
C THR A 201 6.94 -14.83 6.45
N GLU A 202 6.60 -13.66 6.98
CA GLU A 202 5.21 -13.24 7.18
C GLU A 202 4.45 -13.24 5.85
N LEU A 203 4.98 -12.58 4.80
CA LEU A 203 4.37 -12.55 3.47
C LEU A 203 4.15 -13.94 2.89
N LEU A 204 5.15 -14.84 3.04
CA LEU A 204 5.03 -16.24 2.62
C LEU A 204 3.89 -16.95 3.35
N SER A 205 3.70 -16.66 4.65
CA SER A 205 2.66 -17.29 5.47
C SER A 205 1.23 -16.87 5.06
N PHE A 206 1.06 -15.72 4.43
CA PHE A 206 -0.24 -15.23 3.98
C PHE A 206 -0.71 -15.90 2.69
N LEU A 207 0.23 -16.31 1.84
CA LEU A 207 -0.05 -16.93 0.55
C LEU A 207 -0.53 -18.38 0.68
N LYS A 208 -1.45 -18.78 -0.19
CA LYS A 208 -1.73 -20.20 -0.45
C LYS A 208 -0.55 -20.87 -1.16
N PRO A 209 -0.43 -22.21 -1.15
CA PRO A 209 0.54 -22.90 -2.00
C PRO A 209 0.41 -22.45 -3.47
N GLY A 210 1.54 -22.19 -4.13
CA GLY A 210 1.58 -21.65 -5.50
C GLY A 210 1.18 -20.17 -5.64
N GLY A 211 0.84 -19.49 -4.53
CA GLY A 211 0.48 -18.06 -4.55
C GLY A 211 1.67 -17.16 -4.90
N GLU A 212 1.36 -15.92 -5.28
CA GLU A 212 2.33 -14.95 -5.83
C GLU A 212 2.61 -13.79 -4.88
N LEU A 213 3.88 -13.48 -4.68
CA LEU A 213 4.35 -12.26 -4.04
C LEU A 213 4.71 -11.21 -5.09
N VAL A 214 4.21 -9.98 -4.89
CA VAL A 214 4.64 -8.76 -5.60
C VAL A 214 5.29 -7.84 -4.57
N LEU A 215 6.62 -7.74 -4.61
CA LEU A 215 7.42 -7.00 -3.64
C LEU A 215 8.09 -5.80 -4.31
N GLU A 216 7.86 -4.59 -3.79
CA GLU A 216 8.61 -3.41 -4.23
C GLU A 216 9.32 -2.78 -3.04
N THR A 217 10.59 -2.44 -3.19
CA THR A 217 11.41 -1.87 -2.12
C THR A 217 12.49 -0.95 -2.67
N LEU A 218 13.07 -0.11 -1.80
CA LEU A 218 14.29 0.63 -2.11
C LEU A 218 15.44 -0.33 -2.38
N VAL A 219 16.29 0.03 -3.35
CA VAL A 219 17.50 -0.71 -3.70
C VAL A 219 18.68 0.23 -3.95
N VAL A 220 19.89 -0.29 -3.81
CA VAL A 220 21.15 0.37 -4.22
C VAL A 220 21.89 -0.49 -5.23
N ALA A 221 22.76 0.12 -6.05
CA ALA A 221 23.63 -0.62 -6.95
C ALA A 221 24.58 -1.53 -6.15
N GLY A 222 24.81 -2.74 -6.63
CA GLY A 222 25.71 -3.69 -5.99
C GLY A 222 25.44 -5.15 -6.34
N ASP A 223 26.24 -6.03 -5.76
CA ASP A 223 26.16 -7.49 -5.90
C ASP A 223 25.29 -8.14 -4.80
N GLU A 224 25.32 -9.48 -4.73
CA GLU A 224 24.54 -10.24 -3.76
C GLU A 224 24.99 -10.08 -2.29
N ALA A 225 26.11 -9.42 -2.02
CA ALA A 225 26.59 -9.12 -0.68
C ALA A 225 26.33 -7.66 -0.29
N THR A 226 25.84 -6.84 -1.21
CA THR A 226 25.68 -5.39 -1.01
C THR A 226 24.36 -5.07 -0.31
N VAL A 227 24.47 -4.46 0.87
CA VAL A 227 23.34 -3.89 1.63
C VAL A 227 23.82 -2.56 2.24
N LEU A 228 23.16 -1.46 1.90
CA LEU A 228 23.36 -0.17 2.54
C LEU A 228 22.58 -0.14 3.85
N VAL A 229 23.27 0.18 4.96
CA VAL A 229 22.67 0.47 6.25
C VAL A 229 22.89 1.94 6.54
N PRO A 230 21.86 2.80 6.47
CA PRO A 230 22.00 4.22 6.80
C PRO A 230 22.45 4.41 8.25
N GLU A 231 23.28 5.40 8.52
CA GLU A 231 23.78 5.71 9.88
C GLU A 231 22.64 6.19 10.78
N ASP A 232 21.77 7.09 10.29
CA ASP A 232 20.62 7.64 11.00
C ASP A 232 19.38 7.68 10.07
N ARG A 233 19.45 8.48 9.00
CA ARG A 233 18.34 8.73 8.08
C ARG A 233 18.71 8.38 6.65
N TYR A 234 17.69 8.10 5.86
CA TYR A 234 17.78 8.01 4.40
C TYR A 234 16.64 8.81 3.79
N ALA A 235 16.94 9.81 2.99
CA ALA A 235 15.96 10.72 2.41
C ALA A 235 14.99 11.27 3.49
N LYS A 236 15.55 11.81 4.58
CA LYS A 236 14.89 12.28 5.81
C LYS A 236 14.11 11.24 6.61
N MET A 237 13.95 10.01 6.12
CA MET A 237 13.26 8.94 6.82
C MET A 237 14.14 8.31 7.90
N ALA A 238 13.73 8.39 9.16
CA ALA A 238 14.45 7.81 10.31
C ALA A 238 14.19 6.30 10.51
N ASN A 239 13.29 5.72 9.73
CA ASN A 239 12.88 4.31 9.84
C ASN A 239 13.24 3.47 8.61
N VAL A 240 14.31 3.83 7.91
CA VAL A 240 14.93 3.02 6.87
C VAL A 240 16.09 2.26 7.51
N TRP A 241 15.96 0.95 7.64
CA TRP A 241 16.91 0.14 8.38
C TRP A 241 17.99 -0.48 7.50
N PHE A 242 17.67 -0.75 6.24
CA PHE A 242 18.58 -1.34 5.27
C PHE A 242 18.02 -1.14 3.86
N ILE A 243 18.91 -1.10 2.87
CA ILE A 243 18.57 -0.99 1.45
C ILE A 243 19.46 -2.01 0.72
N PRO A 244 18.92 -3.16 0.25
CA PRO A 244 19.70 -4.19 -0.43
C PRO A 244 19.98 -3.79 -1.89
N SER A 245 20.96 -4.43 -2.53
CA SER A 245 21.00 -4.48 -3.98
C SER A 245 19.88 -5.37 -4.53
N PRO A 246 19.50 -5.27 -5.81
CA PRO A 246 18.54 -6.19 -6.43
C PRO A 246 18.95 -7.67 -6.31
N ALA A 247 20.26 -7.96 -6.42
CA ALA A 247 20.79 -9.32 -6.27
C ALA A 247 20.69 -9.81 -4.81
N ALA A 248 21.02 -8.97 -3.83
CA ALA A 248 20.85 -9.27 -2.40
C ALA A 248 19.36 -9.49 -2.06
N LEU A 249 18.45 -8.65 -2.61
CA LEU A 249 17.01 -8.81 -2.43
C LEU A 249 16.50 -10.17 -2.93
N SER A 250 16.91 -10.59 -4.13
CA SER A 250 16.57 -11.90 -4.69
C SER A 250 17.06 -13.05 -3.80
N ARG A 251 18.29 -12.92 -3.26
CA ARG A 251 18.83 -13.89 -2.30
C ARG A 251 18.02 -13.94 -1.00
N MET A 252 17.62 -12.79 -0.44
CA MET A 252 16.78 -12.72 0.76
C MET A 252 15.43 -13.41 0.54
N VAL A 253 14.77 -13.15 -0.59
CA VAL A 253 13.47 -13.73 -0.97
C VAL A 253 13.59 -15.25 -1.11
N THR A 254 14.62 -15.74 -1.79
CA THR A 254 14.87 -17.18 -1.93
C THR A 254 15.14 -17.85 -0.56
N ARG A 255 15.93 -17.21 0.31
CA ARG A 255 16.22 -17.73 1.67
C ARG A 255 15.00 -17.74 2.58
N ALA A 256 14.05 -16.82 2.37
CA ALA A 256 12.77 -16.82 3.10
C ALA A 256 11.81 -17.94 2.65
N GLY A 257 12.16 -18.70 1.59
CA GLY A 257 11.42 -19.88 1.15
C GLY A 257 10.63 -19.69 -0.15
N PHE A 258 10.70 -18.53 -0.79
CA PHE A 258 10.10 -18.30 -2.10
C PHE A 258 10.88 -19.00 -3.22
N ARG A 259 10.20 -19.24 -4.34
CA ARG A 259 10.75 -19.80 -5.60
C ARG A 259 10.47 -18.86 -6.75
N ASP A 260 11.12 -19.10 -7.88
CA ASP A 260 10.89 -18.41 -9.15
C ASP A 260 10.94 -16.87 -9.00
N SER A 261 11.88 -16.39 -8.18
CA SER A 261 12.04 -14.96 -7.93
C SER A 261 12.69 -14.26 -9.13
N SER A 262 12.09 -13.17 -9.59
CA SER A 262 12.59 -12.35 -10.69
C SER A 262 12.44 -10.86 -10.36
N ILE A 263 13.51 -10.08 -10.57
CA ILE A 263 13.43 -8.60 -10.61
C ILE A 263 12.81 -8.24 -11.96
N VAL A 264 11.67 -7.58 -11.94
CA VAL A 264 10.91 -7.23 -13.15
C VAL A 264 10.98 -5.75 -13.50
N ASP A 265 11.35 -4.90 -12.54
CA ASP A 265 11.53 -3.46 -12.74
C ASP A 265 12.59 -2.92 -11.80
N ILE A 266 13.39 -1.95 -12.27
CA ILE A 266 14.28 -1.11 -11.46
C ILE A 266 14.09 0.32 -11.93
N THR A 267 13.56 1.20 -11.07
CA THR A 267 13.23 2.58 -11.43
C THR A 267 13.79 3.57 -10.41
N LEU A 268 14.49 4.59 -10.90
CA LEU A 268 14.86 5.77 -10.09
C LEU A 268 13.60 6.57 -9.81
N THR A 269 13.37 6.92 -8.54
CA THR A 269 12.25 7.81 -8.19
C THR A 269 12.56 9.23 -8.66
N THR A 270 11.68 9.82 -9.45
CA THR A 270 11.83 11.19 -9.96
C THR A 270 10.91 12.17 -9.25
N THR A 271 11.21 13.46 -9.36
CA THR A 271 10.38 14.53 -8.80
C THR A 271 9.03 14.70 -9.53
N GLU A 272 8.87 14.08 -10.70
CA GLU A 272 7.59 13.97 -11.40
C GLU A 272 6.74 12.83 -10.86
N GLU A 273 7.36 11.77 -10.31
CA GLU A 273 6.65 10.64 -9.72
C GLU A 273 6.29 10.89 -8.25
N GLN A 274 7.23 11.49 -7.46
CA GLN A 274 6.98 11.90 -6.07
C GLN A 274 7.17 13.41 -5.95
N ARG A 275 6.10 14.16 -5.78
CA ARG A 275 6.08 15.62 -5.94
C ARG A 275 5.25 16.33 -4.88
N ALA A 276 5.58 17.58 -4.61
CA ALA A 276 4.71 18.48 -3.87
C ALA A 276 3.47 18.80 -4.74
N THR A 277 2.30 18.77 -4.13
CA THR A 277 1.03 19.13 -4.77
C THR A 277 0.15 19.91 -3.79
N ARG A 278 -0.95 20.50 -4.27
CA ARG A 278 -1.97 21.11 -3.41
C ARG A 278 -2.46 20.16 -2.29
N TRP A 279 -2.40 18.85 -2.54
CA TRP A 279 -2.92 17.82 -1.65
C TRP A 279 -1.86 17.19 -0.73
N MET A 280 -0.63 17.71 -0.81
CA MET A 280 0.50 17.28 0.00
C MET A 280 1.13 18.51 0.71
N ASP A 281 0.83 18.68 2.00
CA ASP A 281 1.25 19.86 2.79
C ASP A 281 2.64 19.69 3.43
N PHE A 282 3.32 18.55 3.20
CA PHE A 282 4.63 18.24 3.77
C PHE A 282 5.70 18.15 2.67
N GLU A 283 6.93 17.91 3.11
CA GLU A 283 8.07 17.70 2.23
C GLU A 283 7.85 16.50 1.29
N SER A 284 8.37 16.60 0.06
CA SER A 284 8.35 15.58 -0.97
C SER A 284 9.77 15.33 -1.51
N LEU A 285 9.94 14.52 -2.56
CA LEU A 285 11.26 14.05 -3.00
C LEU A 285 12.28 15.19 -3.19
N ALA A 286 11.89 16.30 -3.81
CA ALA A 286 12.78 17.43 -4.04
C ALA A 286 13.43 17.97 -2.75
N ASP A 287 12.73 17.86 -1.61
CA ASP A 287 13.23 18.28 -0.31
C ASP A 287 14.17 17.25 0.33
N PHE A 288 14.24 16.04 -0.23
CA PHE A 288 15.04 14.92 0.28
C PHE A 288 16.34 14.72 -0.49
N LEU A 289 16.48 15.37 -1.66
CA LEU A 289 17.65 15.31 -2.49
C LEU A 289 18.63 16.44 -2.14
N ASP A 290 19.94 16.19 -2.40
CA ASP A 290 20.97 17.21 -2.26
C ASP A 290 20.73 18.32 -3.31
N PRO A 291 20.58 19.59 -2.91
CA PRO A 291 20.35 20.69 -3.85
C PRO A 291 21.48 20.88 -4.88
N ALA A 292 22.68 20.37 -4.62
CA ALA A 292 23.84 20.47 -5.51
C ALA A 292 24.01 19.23 -6.39
N ASP A 293 23.41 18.10 -6.02
CA ASP A 293 23.54 16.82 -6.71
C ASP A 293 22.31 15.94 -6.46
N ASP A 294 21.32 16.02 -7.34
CA ASP A 294 20.05 15.28 -7.26
C ASP A 294 20.20 13.76 -7.39
N SER A 295 21.40 13.27 -7.75
CA SER A 295 21.72 11.84 -7.68
C SER A 295 21.96 11.33 -6.25
N ARG A 296 21.88 12.21 -5.24
CA ARG A 296 22.10 11.92 -3.82
C ARG A 296 20.96 12.43 -2.95
N THR A 297 20.79 11.78 -1.80
CA THR A 297 19.98 12.32 -0.73
C THR A 297 20.75 13.41 0.02
N ILE A 298 20.04 14.24 0.82
CA ILE A 298 20.69 15.27 1.65
C ILE A 298 21.70 14.69 2.67
N GLU A 299 21.59 13.40 3.00
CA GLU A 299 22.56 12.69 3.85
C GLU A 299 23.77 12.15 3.05
N GLY A 300 23.77 12.33 1.70
CA GLY A 300 24.86 11.92 0.82
C GLY A 300 24.77 10.48 0.30
N TYR A 301 23.71 9.74 0.58
CA TYR A 301 23.44 8.41 0.00
C TYR A 301 22.94 8.52 -1.44
N PRO A 302 22.99 7.44 -2.24
CA PRO A 302 22.37 7.43 -3.57
C PRO A 302 20.88 7.82 -3.49
N ALA A 303 20.38 8.57 -4.47
CA ALA A 303 18.98 8.96 -4.60
C ALA A 303 18.07 7.72 -4.63
N PRO A 304 16.79 7.84 -4.19
CA PRO A 304 15.87 6.71 -4.07
C PRO A 304 15.65 5.97 -5.38
N CYS A 305 16.14 4.75 -5.46
CA CYS A 305 15.89 3.79 -6.53
C CYS A 305 15.05 2.62 -5.97
N ARG A 306 14.13 2.09 -6.75
CA ARG A 306 13.21 1.03 -6.35
C ARG A 306 13.31 -0.15 -7.29
N ALA A 307 13.24 -1.36 -6.74
CA ALA A 307 13.09 -2.57 -7.54
C ALA A 307 11.76 -3.26 -7.21
N THR A 308 11.13 -3.78 -8.24
CA THR A 308 9.99 -4.69 -8.11
C THR A 308 10.45 -6.11 -8.38
N LEU A 309 10.10 -7.01 -7.48
CA LEU A 309 10.39 -8.43 -7.53
C LEU A 309 9.07 -9.22 -7.47
N ILE A 310 8.94 -10.21 -8.33
CA ILE A 310 7.85 -11.20 -8.28
C ILE A 310 8.43 -12.56 -7.91
N ALA A 311 7.75 -13.28 -7.03
CA ALA A 311 8.14 -14.61 -6.59
C ALA A 311 6.92 -15.48 -6.29
N LYS A 312 7.13 -16.80 -6.19
CA LYS A 312 6.05 -17.76 -5.89
C LYS A 312 6.30 -18.46 -4.55
N LYS A 313 5.23 -18.70 -3.81
CA LYS A 313 5.26 -19.69 -2.73
C LYS A 313 5.32 -21.08 -3.34
N PRO A 314 6.18 -21.99 -2.85
CA PRO A 314 6.14 -23.39 -3.27
C PRO A 314 4.74 -24.01 -3.15
N ALA A 315 4.44 -24.97 -4.07
CA ALA A 315 3.18 -25.73 -4.08
C ALA A 315 3.08 -26.67 -2.89
#